data_d14d0a706f404ca177855a2332981574
#
_entry.id   d14d0a706f404ca177855a2332981574
#
_cell.length_a   1.000
_cell.length_b   1.000
_cell.length_c   1.000
_cell.angle_alpha   90.00
_cell.angle_beta   90.00
_cell.angle_gamma   90.00
#
_symmetry.space_group_name_H-M   'P 1'
#
loop_
_entity.id
_entity.type
_entity.pdbx_description
1 polymer ?
#
loop_
_entity_poly.entity_id
_entity_poly.type
_entity_poly.pdbx_seq_one_letter_code
_entity_poly.pdbx_strand_id
1 'polypeptide(L)'
;GSGRQRQMCIRDRYYLAPAKLKNTVLFLCSLVFYCWGEVRFFPVMLALILINYLCGLGLERFEQNKTARLILLLIALAGSLGMLFYFKYANFVLSSINAIFGTGFAPIQGISVLPLGISFYTFQTLSYTIDVYRRDVETEHNIIDFGAYVVMFPQLIAGPIVKYRDVAAQLHVTHGRYNLKQIEDGMTLFTFGLAKKVLLADTIGALWTDIIGIADSPSTTFVGLANASTALVWLGVIAYSLQLYFDFSGYSLMGIGMGKMLGFDFPQNFNYPYISASITEFWRRWHMTLSGWFREYVYIPLGGNRKGLKLSLIHISEPTRHAQIS
;
A
#
# COMPACT_ATOMS: atom_id res chain seq x y z
N GLY A 1 -16.89 -1.75 17.36
CA GLY A 1 -18.20 -1.55 16.68
C GLY A 1 -18.28 -0.32 15.76
N SER A 2 -17.54 0.75 16.06
CA SER A 2 -17.72 2.04 15.36
C SER A 2 -17.20 2.10 13.91
N GLY A 3 -16.14 1.38 13.58
CA GLY A 3 -15.54 1.40 12.24
C GLY A 3 -16.40 0.74 11.16
N ARG A 4 -17.04 -0.38 11.46
CA ARG A 4 -17.90 -1.13 10.52
C ARG A 4 -19.20 -0.39 10.17
N GLN A 5 -19.84 0.26 11.14
CA GLN A 5 -21.05 1.05 10.88
C GLN A 5 -20.78 2.25 9.99
N ARG A 6 -19.59 2.82 10.04
CA ARG A 6 -19.21 3.99 9.20
C ARG A 6 -18.88 3.62 7.77
N GLN A 7 -18.24 2.46 7.56
CA GLN A 7 -18.01 1.95 6.19
C GLN A 7 -19.34 1.69 5.48
N MET A 8 -20.36 1.20 6.20
CA MET A 8 -21.73 1.08 5.67
C MET A 8 -22.34 2.45 5.31
N CYS A 9 -22.20 3.46 6.17
CA CYS A 9 -22.70 4.81 5.91
C CYS A 9 -22.07 5.48 4.69
N ILE A 10 -20.76 5.26 4.47
CA ILE A 10 -20.05 5.77 3.29
C ILE A 10 -20.61 5.13 2.02
N ARG A 11 -20.78 3.82 2.04
CA ARG A 11 -21.36 3.06 0.92
C ARG A 11 -22.75 3.56 0.56
N ASP A 12 -23.64 3.74 1.54
CA ASP A 12 -25.03 4.13 1.30
C ASP A 12 -25.11 5.54 0.68
N ARG A 13 -24.29 6.49 1.15
CA ARG A 13 -24.20 7.83 0.54
C ARG A 13 -23.65 7.80 -0.87
N TYR A 14 -22.68 6.93 -1.16
CA TYR A 14 -22.12 6.76 -2.50
C TYR A 14 -23.18 6.27 -3.50
N TYR A 15 -24.03 5.32 -3.11
CA TYR A 15 -25.09 4.81 -4.01
C TYR A 15 -26.23 5.80 -4.23
N LEU A 16 -26.55 6.61 -3.24
CA LEU A 16 -27.59 7.65 -3.34
C LEU A 16 -27.10 8.89 -4.14
N ALA A 17 -25.79 9.06 -4.35
CA ALA A 17 -25.23 10.19 -5.05
C ALA A 17 -25.56 10.14 -6.56
N PRO A 18 -25.90 11.30 -7.19
CA PRO A 18 -25.97 11.42 -8.64
C PRO A 18 -24.67 10.95 -9.30
N ALA A 19 -24.77 10.36 -10.50
CA ALA A 19 -23.63 9.76 -11.20
C ALA A 19 -22.42 10.72 -11.31
N LYS A 20 -22.66 12.00 -11.58
CA LYS A 20 -21.63 13.05 -11.68
C LYS A 20 -20.94 13.40 -10.34
N LEU A 21 -21.58 13.12 -9.21
CA LEU A 21 -21.06 13.44 -7.87
C LEU A 21 -20.44 12.22 -7.15
N LYS A 22 -20.47 11.04 -7.75
CA LYS A 22 -19.98 9.81 -7.11
C LYS A 22 -18.52 9.90 -6.69
N ASN A 23 -17.64 10.40 -7.57
CA ASN A 23 -16.23 10.57 -7.25
C ASN A 23 -16.01 11.62 -6.16
N THR A 24 -16.79 12.72 -6.18
CA THR A 24 -16.75 13.75 -5.13
C THR A 24 -17.16 13.17 -3.77
N VAL A 25 -18.25 12.40 -3.74
CA VAL A 25 -18.68 11.71 -2.50
C VAL A 25 -17.65 10.70 -2.04
N LEU A 26 -17.09 9.91 -2.96
CA LEU A 26 -16.02 8.96 -2.65
C LEU A 26 -14.80 9.66 -2.07
N PHE A 27 -14.35 10.74 -2.70
CA PHE A 27 -13.24 11.57 -2.25
C PHE A 27 -13.46 12.12 -0.84
N LEU A 28 -14.58 12.82 -0.63
CA LEU A 28 -14.89 13.43 0.67
C LEU A 28 -15.05 12.38 1.78
N CYS A 29 -15.77 11.29 1.51
CA CYS A 29 -15.94 10.22 2.47
C CYS A 29 -14.63 9.52 2.82
N SER A 30 -13.75 9.29 1.84
CA SER A 30 -12.42 8.72 2.07
C SER A 30 -11.52 9.67 2.86
N LEU A 31 -11.58 10.98 2.59
CA LEU A 31 -10.88 11.99 3.39
C LEU A 31 -11.35 12.00 4.85
N VAL A 32 -12.66 11.96 5.08
CA VAL A 32 -13.23 11.87 6.45
C VAL A 32 -12.75 10.60 7.13
N PHE A 33 -12.72 9.47 6.42
CA PHE A 33 -12.22 8.21 6.95
C PHE A 33 -10.74 8.29 7.33
N TYR A 34 -9.90 8.90 6.48
CA TYR A 34 -8.49 9.11 6.76
C TYR A 34 -8.27 10.04 7.95
N CYS A 35 -8.92 11.21 7.96
CA CYS A 35 -8.83 12.18 9.04
C CYS A 35 -9.30 11.62 10.39
N TRP A 36 -10.23 10.67 10.37
CA TRP A 36 -10.63 9.99 11.60
C TRP A 36 -9.51 9.14 12.19
N GLY A 37 -8.74 8.46 11.34
CA GLY A 37 -7.58 7.68 11.78
C GLY A 37 -6.40 8.58 12.16
N GLU A 38 -6.14 9.64 11.38
CA GLU A 38 -4.93 10.44 11.53
C GLU A 38 -5.04 11.86 10.93
N VAL A 39 -5.61 12.78 11.71
CA VAL A 39 -5.76 14.19 11.29
C VAL A 39 -4.41 14.88 11.08
N ARG A 40 -3.40 14.54 11.87
CA ARG A 40 -2.09 15.24 11.89
C ARG A 40 -1.39 15.23 10.54
N PHE A 41 -1.43 14.12 9.81
CA PHE A 41 -0.69 13.94 8.57
C PHE A 41 -1.55 14.08 7.31
N PHE A 42 -2.82 14.47 7.47
CA PHE A 42 -3.70 14.81 6.36
C PHE A 42 -3.09 15.82 5.37
N PRO A 43 -2.41 16.92 5.82
CA PRO A 43 -1.78 17.86 4.91
C PRO A 43 -0.67 17.24 4.05
N VAL A 44 0.04 16.24 4.58
CA VAL A 44 1.12 15.53 3.85
C VAL A 44 0.54 14.75 2.66
N MET A 45 -0.58 14.06 2.88
CA MET A 45 -1.27 13.34 1.82
C MET A 45 -1.79 14.29 0.74
N LEU A 46 -2.42 15.41 1.12
CA LEU A 46 -2.87 16.42 0.18
C LEU A 46 -1.73 17.06 -0.61
N ALA A 47 -0.59 17.33 0.04
CA ALA A 47 0.58 17.87 -0.62
C ALA A 47 1.11 16.90 -1.71
N LEU A 48 1.15 15.59 -1.42
CA LEU A 48 1.57 14.57 -2.40
C LEU A 48 0.60 14.45 -3.58
N ILE A 49 -0.72 14.50 -3.31
CA ILE A 49 -1.73 14.56 -4.36
C ILE A 49 -1.50 15.78 -5.25
N LEU A 50 -1.35 16.96 -4.65
CA LEU A 50 -1.17 18.20 -5.39
C LEU A 50 0.11 18.23 -6.22
N ILE A 51 1.24 17.82 -5.64
CA ILE A 51 2.54 17.76 -6.35
C ILE A 51 2.42 16.87 -7.59
N ASN A 52 1.92 15.63 -7.43
CA ASN A 52 1.84 14.68 -8.54
C ASN A 52 0.79 15.08 -9.59
N TYR A 53 -0.33 15.65 -9.16
CA TYR A 53 -1.35 16.18 -10.06
C TYR A 53 -0.81 17.33 -10.93
N LEU A 54 -0.17 18.33 -10.30
CA LEU A 54 0.42 19.47 -11.02
C LEU A 54 1.56 19.03 -11.94
N CYS A 55 2.40 18.09 -11.50
CA CYS A 55 3.42 17.51 -12.36
C CYS A 55 2.80 16.76 -13.56
N GLY A 56 1.69 16.04 -13.37
CA GLY A 56 0.94 15.40 -14.46
C GLY A 56 0.45 16.39 -15.50
N LEU A 57 -0.23 17.47 -15.08
CA LEU A 57 -0.66 18.56 -15.98
C LEU A 57 0.53 19.23 -16.69
N GLY A 58 1.63 19.43 -15.98
CA GLY A 58 2.86 19.98 -16.56
C GLY A 58 3.49 19.06 -17.60
N LEU A 59 3.49 17.76 -17.38
CA LEU A 59 4.00 16.75 -18.33
C LEU A 59 3.25 16.78 -19.66
N GLU A 60 1.95 17.00 -19.63
CA GLU A 60 1.13 17.21 -20.83
C GLU A 60 1.41 18.55 -21.48
N ARG A 61 1.39 19.65 -20.69
CA ARG A 61 1.62 21.01 -21.18
C ARG A 61 2.95 21.16 -21.91
N PHE A 62 3.99 20.48 -21.45
CA PHE A 62 5.34 20.51 -22.02
C PHE A 62 5.65 19.26 -22.84
N GLU A 63 4.67 18.69 -23.54
CA GLU A 63 4.79 17.41 -24.25
C GLU A 63 5.97 17.35 -25.20
N GLN A 64 6.26 18.44 -25.89
CA GLN A 64 7.35 18.54 -26.88
C GLN A 64 8.73 18.82 -26.25
N ASN A 65 8.78 19.26 -24.99
CA ASN A 65 10.03 19.63 -24.32
C ASN A 65 10.53 18.51 -23.43
N LYS A 66 11.45 17.68 -23.92
CA LYS A 66 12.01 16.54 -23.18
C LYS A 66 12.66 16.94 -21.84
N THR A 67 13.36 18.10 -21.82
CA THR A 67 14.04 18.59 -20.61
C THR A 67 13.03 19.01 -19.56
N ALA A 68 12.01 19.77 -19.93
CA ALA A 68 10.95 20.18 -18.99
C ALA A 68 10.20 18.95 -18.42
N ARG A 69 9.89 17.98 -19.24
CA ARG A 69 9.28 16.71 -18.81
C ARG A 69 10.15 15.97 -17.80
N LEU A 70 11.46 15.86 -18.06
CA LEU A 70 12.39 15.21 -17.14
C LEU A 70 12.46 15.97 -15.80
N ILE A 71 12.53 17.30 -15.82
CA ILE A 71 12.55 18.13 -14.60
C ILE A 71 11.27 17.90 -13.78
N LEU A 72 10.10 17.91 -14.41
CA LEU A 72 8.83 17.67 -13.74
C LEU A 72 8.76 16.27 -13.11
N LEU A 73 9.23 15.25 -13.82
CA LEU A 73 9.35 13.89 -13.27
C LEU A 73 10.27 13.87 -12.04
N LEU A 74 11.45 14.53 -12.12
CA LEU A 74 12.38 14.59 -11.00
C LEU A 74 11.80 15.34 -9.79
N ILE A 75 11.01 16.40 -10.01
CA ILE A 75 10.30 17.12 -8.94
C ILE A 75 9.29 16.19 -8.25
N ALA A 76 8.49 15.46 -9.02
CA ALA A 76 7.53 14.51 -8.47
C ALA A 76 8.21 13.39 -7.69
N LEU A 77 9.29 12.82 -8.23
CA LEU A 77 10.09 11.79 -7.57
C LEU A 77 10.73 12.33 -6.27
N ALA A 78 11.40 13.48 -6.35
CA ALA A 78 12.07 14.08 -5.19
C ALA A 78 11.07 14.49 -4.09
N GLY A 79 9.92 15.06 -4.46
CA GLY A 79 8.87 15.43 -3.51
C GLY A 79 8.26 14.20 -2.83
N SER A 80 7.88 13.20 -3.61
CA SER A 80 7.21 12.00 -3.07
C SER A 80 8.16 11.10 -2.27
N LEU A 81 9.34 10.78 -2.83
CA LEU A 81 10.33 9.97 -2.13
C LEU A 81 11.00 10.73 -0.98
N GLY A 82 11.18 12.06 -1.11
CA GLY A 82 11.69 12.90 -0.04
C GLY A 82 10.77 12.93 1.18
N MET A 83 9.46 13.05 0.97
CA MET A 83 8.49 12.94 2.07
C MET A 83 8.50 11.55 2.71
N LEU A 84 8.50 10.48 1.89
CA LEU A 84 8.59 9.11 2.39
C LEU A 84 9.88 8.90 3.19
N PHE A 85 11.02 9.38 2.68
CA PHE A 85 12.31 9.29 3.35
C PHE A 85 12.31 10.05 4.68
N TYR A 86 11.80 11.27 4.69
CA TYR A 86 11.74 12.11 5.89
C TYR A 86 10.95 11.42 7.02
N PHE A 87 9.74 10.97 6.74
CA PHE A 87 8.90 10.36 7.77
C PHE A 87 9.34 8.94 8.17
N LYS A 88 9.88 8.16 7.25
CA LYS A 88 10.16 6.74 7.50
C LYS A 88 11.62 6.47 7.88
N TYR A 89 12.56 7.18 7.30
CA TYR A 89 13.97 6.83 7.37
C TYR A 89 14.87 7.88 8.03
N ALA A 90 14.43 9.13 8.22
CA ALA A 90 15.30 10.19 8.73
C ALA A 90 15.90 9.85 10.12
N ASN A 91 15.08 9.41 11.07
CA ASN A 91 15.57 9.03 12.40
C ASN A 91 16.43 7.75 12.37
N PHE A 92 16.15 6.81 11.50
CA PHE A 92 17.00 5.62 11.29
C PHE A 92 18.39 6.03 10.78
N VAL A 93 18.44 6.94 9.81
CA VAL A 93 19.71 7.45 9.28
C VAL A 93 20.48 8.23 10.35
N LEU A 94 19.82 9.10 11.11
CA LEU A 94 20.45 9.82 12.21
C LEU A 94 21.02 8.88 13.28
N SER A 95 20.27 7.87 13.67
CA SER A 95 20.75 6.87 14.64
C SER A 95 21.95 6.08 14.10
N SER A 96 21.94 5.74 12.81
CA SER A 96 23.04 5.05 12.14
C SER A 96 24.30 5.94 12.07
N ILE A 97 24.14 7.23 11.76
CA ILE A 97 25.25 8.21 11.77
C ILE A 97 25.83 8.33 13.17
N ASN A 98 24.97 8.45 14.19
CA ASN A 98 25.44 8.50 15.59
C ASN A 98 26.22 7.24 15.98
N ALA A 99 25.75 6.06 15.57
CA ALA A 99 26.43 4.81 15.87
C ALA A 99 27.78 4.65 15.16
N ILE A 100 27.91 5.13 13.91
CA ILE A 100 29.13 4.99 13.10
C ILE A 100 30.18 6.06 13.49
N PHE A 101 29.74 7.31 13.68
CA PHE A 101 30.66 8.46 13.85
C PHE A 101 30.74 8.97 15.29
N GLY A 102 30.01 8.36 16.25
CA GLY A 102 29.99 8.80 17.64
C GLY A 102 29.36 10.19 17.83
N THR A 103 28.54 10.66 16.88
CA THR A 103 27.85 11.95 16.94
C THR A 103 26.62 11.87 17.86
N GLY A 104 26.28 12.99 18.51
CA GLY A 104 25.14 13.06 19.44
C GLY A 104 23.91 13.75 18.85
N PHE A 105 23.59 13.56 17.57
CA PHE A 105 22.40 14.17 16.96
C PHE A 105 21.13 13.68 17.64
N ALA A 106 20.29 14.61 18.10
CA ALA A 106 19.00 14.28 18.68
C ALA A 106 18.02 13.77 17.60
N PRO A 107 17.17 12.78 17.91
CA PRO A 107 16.11 12.36 17.00
C PRO A 107 15.18 13.53 16.67
N ILE A 108 14.74 13.60 15.41
CA ILE A 108 13.77 14.59 14.98
C ILE A 108 12.44 14.32 15.69
N GLN A 109 12.00 15.27 16.51
CA GLN A 109 10.75 15.16 17.24
C GLN A 109 9.57 15.32 16.26
N GLY A 110 8.50 14.58 16.53
CA GLY A 110 7.27 14.68 15.72
C GLY A 110 7.18 13.77 14.50
N ILE A 111 8.26 13.08 14.10
CA ILE A 111 8.24 12.04 13.06
C ILE A 111 8.35 10.61 13.63
N SER A 112 8.24 10.46 14.95
CA SER A 112 8.22 9.14 15.60
C SER A 112 6.99 8.31 15.23
N VAL A 113 5.91 8.96 14.77
CA VAL A 113 4.70 8.32 14.27
C VAL A 113 4.70 8.41 12.75
N LEU A 114 4.67 7.26 12.10
CA LEU A 114 4.62 7.19 10.64
C LEU A 114 3.22 7.55 10.14
N PRO A 115 3.07 8.47 9.16
CA PRO A 115 1.77 8.76 8.57
C PRO A 115 1.12 7.49 8.00
N LEU A 116 -0.13 7.26 8.38
CA LEU A 116 -0.87 6.08 7.95
C LEU A 116 -0.93 6.00 6.41
N GLY A 117 -0.50 4.87 5.85
CA GLY A 117 -0.55 4.64 4.41
C GLY A 117 0.44 5.44 3.56
N ILE A 118 1.42 6.16 4.14
CA ILE A 118 2.36 7.01 3.37
C ILE A 118 3.05 6.25 2.23
N SER A 119 3.46 5.02 2.44
CA SER A 119 4.09 4.21 1.38
C SER A 119 3.11 3.90 0.25
N PHE A 120 1.86 3.59 0.59
CA PHE A 120 0.84 3.22 -0.39
C PHE A 120 0.50 4.39 -1.31
N TYR A 121 0.10 5.54 -0.75
CA TYR A 121 -0.26 6.68 -1.58
C TYR A 121 0.96 7.31 -2.29
N THR A 122 2.17 7.18 -1.74
CA THR A 122 3.40 7.55 -2.46
C THR A 122 3.59 6.68 -3.71
N PHE A 123 3.48 5.36 -3.59
CA PHE A 123 3.62 4.46 -4.74
C PHE A 123 2.52 4.66 -5.79
N GLN A 124 1.29 4.93 -5.35
CA GLN A 124 0.17 5.22 -6.24
C GLN A 124 0.39 6.51 -7.03
N THR A 125 0.70 7.61 -6.35
CA THR A 125 0.92 8.90 -7.01
C THR A 125 2.13 8.88 -7.92
N LEU A 126 3.22 8.20 -7.52
CA LEU A 126 4.40 8.04 -8.36
C LEU A 126 4.11 7.19 -9.60
N SER A 127 3.34 6.08 -9.47
CA SER A 127 2.98 5.27 -10.64
C SER A 127 2.22 6.10 -11.67
N TYR A 128 1.26 6.93 -11.24
CA TYR A 128 0.56 7.84 -12.12
C TYR A 128 1.51 8.80 -12.86
N THR A 129 2.36 9.52 -12.13
CA THR A 129 3.26 10.50 -12.76
C THR A 129 4.26 9.85 -13.71
N ILE A 130 4.76 8.65 -13.38
CA ILE A 130 5.66 7.90 -14.26
C ILE A 130 4.92 7.40 -15.50
N ASP A 131 3.69 6.89 -15.36
CA ASP A 131 2.89 6.40 -16.49
C ASP A 131 2.51 7.54 -17.44
N VAL A 132 2.15 8.74 -16.93
CA VAL A 132 1.95 9.95 -17.74
C VAL A 132 3.26 10.37 -18.44
N TYR A 133 4.39 10.33 -17.75
CA TYR A 133 5.69 10.61 -18.37
C TYR A 133 6.01 9.63 -19.51
N ARG A 134 5.70 8.34 -19.36
CA ARG A 134 5.87 7.30 -20.38
C ARG A 134 4.84 7.38 -21.49
N ARG A 135 3.76 8.11 -21.32
CA ARG A 135 2.57 8.15 -22.17
C ARG A 135 1.77 6.85 -22.17
N ASP A 136 1.85 6.10 -21.09
CA ASP A 136 1.09 4.86 -20.90
C ASP A 136 -0.35 5.14 -20.45
N VAL A 137 -0.60 6.34 -19.89
CA VAL A 137 -1.93 6.84 -19.49
C VAL A 137 -2.11 8.31 -19.88
N GLU A 138 -3.36 8.70 -20.10
CA GLU A 138 -3.74 10.10 -20.30
C GLU A 138 -3.69 10.86 -18.98
N THR A 139 -3.44 12.17 -19.07
CA THR A 139 -3.39 13.04 -17.90
C THR A 139 -4.79 13.24 -17.31
N GLU A 140 -4.92 13.07 -16.01
CA GLU A 140 -6.16 13.39 -15.30
C GLU A 140 -6.31 14.89 -15.11
N HIS A 141 -7.40 15.46 -15.61
CA HIS A 141 -7.69 16.90 -15.51
C HIS A 141 -8.56 17.26 -14.33
N ASN A 142 -9.20 16.30 -13.69
CA ASN A 142 -10.05 16.52 -12.54
C ASN A 142 -9.33 16.12 -11.24
N ILE A 143 -8.94 17.12 -10.45
CA ILE A 143 -8.27 16.89 -9.17
C ILE A 143 -9.10 16.06 -8.19
N ILE A 144 -10.45 16.11 -8.30
CA ILE A 144 -11.34 15.31 -7.45
C ILE A 144 -11.24 13.84 -7.82
N ASP A 145 -11.20 13.52 -9.12
CA ASP A 145 -11.09 12.14 -9.60
C ASP A 145 -9.71 11.56 -9.28
N PHE A 146 -8.66 12.35 -9.49
CA PHE A 146 -7.30 11.96 -9.07
C PHE A 146 -7.20 11.80 -7.55
N GLY A 147 -7.73 12.75 -6.79
CA GLY A 147 -7.79 12.65 -5.33
C GLY A 147 -8.59 11.45 -4.86
N ALA A 148 -9.77 11.18 -5.45
CA ALA A 148 -10.58 10.02 -5.13
C ALA A 148 -9.82 8.70 -5.36
N TYR A 149 -9.05 8.60 -6.44
CA TYR A 149 -8.16 7.46 -6.70
C TYR A 149 -7.14 7.27 -5.58
N VAL A 150 -6.45 8.33 -5.17
CA VAL A 150 -5.36 8.24 -4.19
C VAL A 150 -5.88 7.92 -2.78
N VAL A 151 -6.96 8.60 -2.34
CA VAL A 151 -7.47 8.46 -0.97
C VAL A 151 -8.50 7.36 -0.80
N MET A 152 -8.82 6.59 -1.82
CA MET A 152 -9.86 5.56 -1.80
C MET A 152 -9.67 4.61 -0.62
N PHE A 153 -10.59 4.65 0.34
CA PHE A 153 -10.47 3.96 1.63
C PHE A 153 -10.25 2.44 1.57
N PRO A 154 -10.75 1.67 0.57
CA PRO A 154 -10.50 0.25 0.51
C PRO A 154 -9.05 -0.14 0.27
N GLN A 155 -8.26 0.73 -0.36
CA GLN A 155 -6.87 0.46 -0.71
C GLN A 155 -5.85 1.17 0.19
N LEU A 156 -6.28 2.24 0.90
CA LEU A 156 -5.38 3.22 1.52
C LEU A 156 -4.47 2.65 2.62
N ILE A 157 -4.92 1.66 3.39
CA ILE A 157 -4.19 1.17 4.58
C ILE A 157 -3.40 -0.10 4.29
N ALA A 158 -4.03 -1.14 3.74
CA ALA A 158 -3.41 -2.45 3.49
C ALA A 158 -4.03 -3.17 2.30
N GLY A 159 -4.74 -2.46 1.43
CA GLY A 159 -5.26 -3.00 0.18
C GLY A 159 -4.15 -3.31 -0.83
N PRO A 160 -4.50 -3.84 -2.01
CA PRO A 160 -3.54 -3.94 -3.11
C PRO A 160 -3.05 -2.56 -3.54
N ILE A 161 -1.79 -2.45 -4.00
CA ILE A 161 -1.30 -1.22 -4.63
C ILE A 161 -1.91 -1.16 -6.02
N VAL A 162 -2.95 -0.32 -6.16
CA VAL A 162 -3.67 -0.13 -7.41
C VAL A 162 -3.01 0.99 -8.21
N LYS A 163 -2.66 0.74 -9.46
CA LYS A 163 -2.12 1.77 -10.36
C LYS A 163 -3.26 2.58 -10.97
N TYR A 164 -3.00 3.83 -11.32
CA TYR A 164 -4.02 4.68 -11.93
C TYR A 164 -4.62 4.05 -13.20
N ARG A 165 -3.79 3.46 -14.06
CA ARG A 165 -4.22 2.78 -15.29
C ARG A 165 -5.19 1.62 -15.06
N ASP A 166 -5.12 0.96 -13.89
CA ASP A 166 -5.98 -0.19 -13.57
C ASP A 166 -7.42 0.26 -13.26
N VAL A 167 -7.62 1.52 -12.86
CA VAL A 167 -8.92 2.07 -12.44
C VAL A 167 -9.37 3.31 -13.22
N ALA A 168 -8.53 3.88 -14.07
CA ALA A 168 -8.82 5.11 -14.82
C ALA A 168 -10.14 5.03 -15.60
N ALA A 169 -10.35 3.94 -16.36
CA ALA A 169 -11.59 3.74 -17.10
C ALA A 169 -12.82 3.68 -16.18
N GLN A 170 -12.66 3.13 -14.98
CA GLN A 170 -13.75 2.98 -14.01
C GLN A 170 -14.04 4.30 -13.27
N LEU A 171 -13.04 5.18 -13.10
CA LEU A 171 -13.23 6.52 -12.54
C LEU A 171 -14.09 7.40 -13.44
N HIS A 172 -13.97 7.26 -14.76
CA HIS A 172 -14.70 8.07 -15.74
C HIS A 172 -16.08 7.51 -16.12
N VAL A 173 -16.42 6.28 -15.69
CA VAL A 173 -17.76 5.71 -15.94
C VAL A 173 -18.79 6.39 -15.05
N THR A 174 -19.64 7.23 -15.65
CA THR A 174 -20.69 7.98 -14.95
C THR A 174 -22.03 7.23 -14.84
N HIS A 175 -22.25 6.19 -15.66
CA HIS A 175 -23.49 5.41 -15.69
C HIS A 175 -23.18 3.91 -15.51
N GLY A 176 -23.98 3.22 -14.69
CA GLY A 176 -23.88 1.74 -14.57
C GLY A 176 -22.64 1.23 -13.81
N ARG A 177 -21.98 2.05 -13.00
CA ARG A 177 -20.79 1.65 -12.22
C ARG A 177 -21.05 0.49 -11.23
N TYR A 178 -22.29 0.11 -11.02
CA TYR A 178 -22.64 -0.99 -10.13
C TYR A 178 -23.79 -1.83 -10.70
N ASN A 179 -23.73 -3.13 -10.44
CA ASN A 179 -24.85 -4.01 -10.58
C ASN A 179 -24.97 -4.89 -9.33
N LEU A 180 -26.13 -5.48 -9.11
CA LEU A 180 -26.39 -6.30 -7.92
C LEU A 180 -25.41 -7.48 -7.82
N LYS A 181 -25.05 -8.10 -8.94
CA LYS A 181 -24.10 -9.21 -8.97
C LYS A 181 -22.70 -8.77 -8.52
N GLN A 182 -22.25 -7.58 -8.94
CA GLN A 182 -20.95 -7.04 -8.53
C GLN A 182 -20.91 -6.72 -7.03
N ILE A 183 -22.03 -6.25 -6.47
CA ILE A 183 -22.17 -6.04 -5.03
C ILE A 183 -22.13 -7.37 -4.28
N GLU A 184 -22.87 -8.38 -4.75
CA GLU A 184 -22.89 -9.74 -4.17
C GLU A 184 -21.48 -10.37 -4.17
N ASP A 185 -20.80 -10.35 -5.31
CA ASP A 185 -19.43 -10.83 -5.44
C ASP A 185 -18.49 -10.10 -4.48
N GLY A 186 -18.62 -8.76 -4.38
CA GLY A 186 -17.83 -7.94 -3.48
C GLY A 186 -18.08 -8.24 -2.00
N MET A 187 -19.34 -8.45 -1.61
CA MET A 187 -19.70 -8.87 -0.26
C MET A 187 -19.14 -10.25 0.07
N THR A 188 -19.20 -11.17 -0.88
CA THR A 188 -18.65 -12.52 -0.74
C THR A 188 -17.14 -12.46 -0.49
N LEU A 189 -16.39 -11.72 -1.32
CA LEU A 189 -14.96 -11.52 -1.13
C LEU A 189 -14.64 -10.87 0.21
N PHE A 190 -15.39 -9.84 0.61
CA PHE A 190 -15.21 -9.19 1.90
C PHE A 190 -15.43 -10.15 3.06
N THR A 191 -16.49 -10.96 3.01
CA THR A 191 -16.81 -11.94 4.05
C THR A 191 -15.73 -13.03 4.16
N PHE A 192 -15.24 -13.55 3.04
CA PHE A 192 -14.11 -14.49 3.05
C PHE A 192 -12.83 -13.86 3.58
N GLY A 193 -12.54 -12.60 3.24
CA GLY A 193 -11.40 -11.85 3.79
C GLY A 193 -11.52 -11.68 5.31
N LEU A 194 -12.70 -11.30 5.79
CA LEU A 194 -12.99 -11.16 7.22
C LEU A 194 -12.87 -12.50 7.96
N ALA A 195 -13.38 -13.59 7.37
CA ALA A 195 -13.24 -14.92 7.93
C ALA A 195 -11.76 -15.35 8.06
N LYS A 196 -10.95 -15.10 7.02
CA LYS A 196 -9.49 -15.34 7.11
C LYS A 196 -8.84 -14.57 8.24
N LYS A 197 -9.20 -13.28 8.41
CA LYS A 197 -8.65 -12.44 9.47
C LYS A 197 -9.09 -12.93 10.85
N VAL A 198 -10.39 -13.07 11.08
CA VAL A 198 -10.94 -13.30 12.44
C VAL A 198 -10.84 -14.77 12.85
N LEU A 199 -11.16 -15.71 11.94
CA LEU A 199 -11.19 -17.13 12.30
C LEU A 199 -9.85 -17.82 12.19
N LEU A 200 -8.98 -17.38 11.28
CA LEU A 200 -7.68 -18.03 11.07
C LEU A 200 -6.53 -17.20 11.63
N ALA A 201 -6.34 -15.96 11.16
CA ALA A 201 -5.18 -15.17 11.54
C ALA A 201 -5.16 -14.84 13.03
N ASP A 202 -6.25 -14.35 13.59
CA ASP A 202 -6.30 -13.97 15.01
C ASP A 202 -6.18 -15.19 15.95
N THR A 203 -6.81 -16.32 15.58
CA THR A 203 -6.69 -17.59 16.35
C THR A 203 -5.28 -18.15 16.32
N ILE A 204 -4.67 -18.23 15.12
CA ILE A 204 -3.30 -18.70 14.96
C ILE A 204 -2.30 -17.73 15.61
N GLY A 205 -2.59 -16.43 15.55
CA GLY A 205 -1.80 -15.39 16.20
C GLY A 205 -1.79 -15.51 17.73
N ALA A 206 -2.91 -15.87 18.33
CA ALA A 206 -2.98 -16.17 19.76
C ALA A 206 -2.05 -17.35 20.13
N LEU A 207 -2.05 -18.43 19.34
CA LEU A 207 -1.13 -19.55 19.53
C LEU A 207 0.34 -19.13 19.44
N TRP A 208 0.70 -18.28 18.48
CA TRP A 208 2.05 -17.73 18.38
C TRP A 208 2.43 -16.94 19.64
N THR A 209 1.54 -16.06 20.07
CA THR A 209 1.74 -15.21 21.27
C THR A 209 1.91 -16.06 22.54
N ASP A 210 1.14 -17.14 22.67
CA ASP A 210 1.25 -18.07 23.81
C ASP A 210 2.59 -18.82 23.81
N ILE A 211 3.11 -19.19 22.62
CA ILE A 211 4.39 -19.92 22.49
C ILE A 211 5.58 -19.01 22.82
N ILE A 212 5.62 -17.78 22.29
CA ILE A 212 6.75 -16.86 22.51
C ILE A 212 6.72 -16.20 23.88
N GLY A 213 5.57 -16.17 24.54
CA GLY A 213 5.31 -15.34 25.70
C GLY A 213 5.19 -13.85 25.33
N ILE A 214 4.27 -13.15 25.96
CA ILE A 214 4.17 -11.69 25.82
C ILE A 214 5.25 -11.07 26.72
N ALA A 215 6.17 -10.34 26.13
CA ALA A 215 7.07 -9.49 26.90
C ALA A 215 6.32 -8.21 27.27
N ASP A 216 6.11 -7.95 28.54
CA ASP A 216 5.53 -6.71 29.06
C ASP A 216 6.42 -5.47 28.83
N SER A 217 7.57 -5.65 28.20
CA SER A 217 8.56 -4.60 27.91
C SER A 217 9.28 -4.83 26.59
N PRO A 218 9.52 -3.76 25.77
CA PRO A 218 10.25 -3.84 24.50
C PRO A 218 11.69 -4.34 24.60
N SER A 219 12.24 -4.44 25.81
CA SER A 219 13.61 -4.87 26.08
C SER A 219 13.74 -6.33 26.53
N THR A 220 12.64 -7.05 26.70
CA THR A 220 12.67 -8.45 27.12
C THR A 220 12.74 -9.38 25.92
N THR A 221 13.81 -10.18 25.86
CA THR A 221 13.93 -11.38 25.04
C THR A 221 12.71 -12.29 25.24
N PHE A 222 12.28 -12.94 24.18
CA PHE A 222 11.18 -13.91 24.12
C PHE A 222 11.30 -14.96 25.25
N VAL A 223 10.70 -14.66 26.40
CA VAL A 223 10.84 -15.45 27.64
C VAL A 223 10.32 -16.86 27.45
N GLY A 224 9.27 -17.02 26.62
CA GLY A 224 8.70 -18.34 26.32
C GLY A 224 9.65 -19.25 25.52
N LEU A 225 10.56 -18.70 24.72
CA LEU A 225 11.50 -19.48 23.92
C LEU A 225 12.69 -20.07 24.71
N ALA A 226 13.05 -19.46 25.83
CA ALA A 226 14.20 -19.91 26.62
C ALA A 226 14.05 -21.33 27.13
N ASN A 227 12.83 -21.81 27.39
CA ASN A 227 12.51 -23.14 27.89
C ASN A 227 11.67 -23.98 26.92
N ALA A 228 11.46 -23.49 25.69
CA ALA A 228 10.66 -24.21 24.70
C ALA A 228 11.40 -25.36 24.08
N SER A 229 10.71 -26.50 23.90
CA SER A 229 11.27 -27.60 23.09
C SER A 229 11.43 -27.21 21.63
N THR A 230 12.37 -27.80 20.92
CA THR A 230 12.58 -27.56 19.48
C THR A 230 11.30 -27.73 18.66
N ALA A 231 10.47 -28.70 18.99
CA ALA A 231 9.19 -28.95 18.34
C ALA A 231 8.22 -27.75 18.55
N LEU A 232 8.17 -27.18 19.76
CA LEU A 232 7.32 -26.04 20.08
C LEU A 232 7.78 -24.78 19.34
N VAL A 233 9.10 -24.58 19.22
CA VAL A 233 9.66 -23.46 18.44
C VAL A 233 9.25 -23.55 16.96
N TRP A 234 9.38 -24.76 16.35
CA TRP A 234 8.95 -24.97 14.97
C TRP A 234 7.44 -24.76 14.78
N LEU A 235 6.63 -25.22 15.74
CA LEU A 235 5.19 -24.96 15.73
C LEU A 235 4.92 -23.46 15.76
N GLY A 236 5.64 -22.68 16.57
CA GLY A 236 5.55 -21.24 16.62
C GLY A 236 5.90 -20.55 15.29
N VAL A 237 6.99 -20.97 14.65
CA VAL A 237 7.40 -20.44 13.33
C VAL A 237 6.34 -20.72 12.26
N ILE A 238 5.76 -21.91 12.24
CA ILE A 238 4.68 -22.28 11.32
C ILE A 238 3.44 -21.44 11.62
N ALA A 239 3.06 -21.31 12.89
CA ALA A 239 1.90 -20.51 13.31
C ALA A 239 2.06 -19.03 12.87
N TYR A 240 3.23 -18.43 13.14
CA TYR A 240 3.51 -17.05 12.71
C TYR A 240 3.45 -16.88 11.19
N SER A 241 4.02 -17.83 10.45
CA SER A 241 4.00 -17.78 8.97
C SER A 241 2.57 -17.85 8.43
N LEU A 242 1.74 -18.72 8.99
CA LEU A 242 0.32 -18.85 8.62
C LEU A 242 -0.48 -17.62 9.04
N GLN A 243 -0.25 -17.11 10.26
CA GLN A 243 -0.87 -15.88 10.75
C GLN A 243 -0.59 -14.72 9.79
N LEU A 244 0.68 -14.48 9.44
CA LEU A 244 1.08 -13.41 8.52
C LEU A 244 0.36 -13.51 7.16
N TYR A 245 0.27 -14.71 6.63
CA TYR A 245 -0.42 -14.95 5.36
C TYR A 245 -1.92 -14.72 5.46
N PHE A 246 -2.59 -15.30 6.44
CA PHE A 246 -4.04 -15.16 6.56
C PHE A 246 -4.45 -13.73 6.93
N ASP A 247 -3.67 -13.05 7.76
CA ASP A 247 -3.90 -11.66 8.15
C ASP A 247 -3.82 -10.76 6.93
N PHE A 248 -2.71 -10.76 6.24
CA PHE A 248 -2.49 -9.88 5.11
C PHE A 248 -3.33 -10.23 3.88
N SER A 249 -3.46 -11.53 3.55
CA SER A 249 -4.33 -11.95 2.44
C SER A 249 -5.81 -11.69 2.74
N GLY A 250 -6.24 -11.84 3.98
CA GLY A 250 -7.59 -11.52 4.43
C GLY A 250 -7.88 -10.03 4.29
N TYR A 251 -6.96 -9.19 4.74
CA TYR A 251 -7.07 -7.73 4.64
C TYR A 251 -7.12 -7.27 3.17
N SER A 252 -6.22 -7.80 2.34
CA SER A 252 -6.21 -7.50 0.91
C SER A 252 -7.51 -7.93 0.22
N LEU A 253 -8.05 -9.09 0.57
CA LEU A 253 -9.31 -9.59 0.02
C LEU A 253 -10.52 -8.73 0.44
N MET A 254 -10.53 -8.24 1.70
CA MET A 254 -11.54 -7.26 2.14
C MET A 254 -11.45 -5.97 1.32
N GLY A 255 -10.23 -5.47 1.05
CA GLY A 255 -10.01 -4.29 0.20
C GLY A 255 -10.54 -4.48 -1.22
N ILE A 256 -10.24 -5.62 -1.84
CA ILE A 256 -10.75 -6.00 -3.18
C ILE A 256 -12.27 -6.10 -3.17
N GLY A 257 -12.85 -6.75 -2.16
CA GLY A 257 -14.30 -6.86 -2.01
C GLY A 257 -15.00 -5.50 -1.87
N MET A 258 -14.45 -4.60 -1.05
CA MET A 258 -14.96 -3.23 -0.91
C MET A 258 -14.83 -2.43 -2.21
N GLY A 259 -13.70 -2.52 -2.91
CA GLY A 259 -13.51 -1.91 -4.23
C GLY A 259 -14.56 -2.40 -5.21
N LYS A 260 -14.79 -3.71 -5.27
CA LYS A 260 -15.78 -4.32 -6.16
C LYS A 260 -17.21 -3.86 -5.85
N MET A 261 -17.59 -3.74 -4.57
CA MET A 261 -18.87 -3.13 -4.19
C MET A 261 -19.01 -1.69 -4.66
N LEU A 262 -17.94 -0.92 -4.74
CA LEU A 262 -17.93 0.46 -5.24
C LEU A 262 -17.85 0.56 -6.77
N GLY A 263 -17.73 -0.58 -7.48
CA GLY A 263 -17.64 -0.64 -8.93
C GLY A 263 -16.21 -0.57 -9.46
N PHE A 264 -15.21 -0.87 -8.63
CA PHE A 264 -13.80 -0.94 -9.01
C PHE A 264 -13.29 -2.37 -8.94
N ASP A 265 -12.58 -2.80 -9.97
CA ASP A 265 -11.91 -4.09 -10.01
C ASP A 265 -10.42 -3.92 -9.64
N PHE A 266 -10.09 -4.27 -8.41
CA PHE A 266 -8.72 -4.20 -7.92
C PHE A 266 -7.94 -5.47 -8.25
N PRO A 267 -6.64 -5.36 -8.52
CA PRO A 267 -5.80 -6.51 -8.83
C PRO A 267 -5.66 -7.44 -7.62
N GLN A 268 -5.52 -8.74 -7.89
CA GLN A 268 -5.25 -9.74 -6.88
C GLN A 268 -3.85 -9.53 -6.28
N ASN A 269 -3.73 -9.71 -4.96
CA ASN A 269 -2.49 -9.48 -4.23
C ASN A 269 -1.81 -10.78 -3.76
N PHE A 270 -2.54 -11.88 -3.60
CA PHE A 270 -2.04 -13.18 -3.16
C PHE A 270 -2.59 -14.32 -4.00
N ASN A 271 -1.72 -15.30 -4.33
CA ASN A 271 -2.09 -16.51 -5.04
C ASN A 271 -1.38 -17.74 -4.46
N TYR A 272 -1.85 -18.22 -3.28
CA TYR A 272 -1.31 -19.41 -2.59
C TYR A 272 0.22 -19.46 -2.53
N PRO A 273 0.90 -18.50 -1.87
CA PRO A 273 2.34 -18.34 -1.95
C PRO A 273 3.12 -19.52 -1.35
N TYR A 274 2.57 -20.22 -0.36
CA TYR A 274 3.29 -21.30 0.34
C TYR A 274 3.34 -22.65 -0.41
N ILE A 275 2.68 -22.76 -1.57
CA ILE A 275 2.86 -23.92 -2.47
C ILE A 275 4.01 -23.73 -3.46
N SER A 276 4.74 -22.62 -3.39
CA SER A 276 5.80 -22.29 -4.33
C SER A 276 6.99 -23.23 -4.19
N ALA A 277 7.50 -23.73 -5.32
CA ALA A 277 8.69 -24.56 -5.38
C ALA A 277 10.01 -23.78 -5.39
N SER A 278 9.96 -22.45 -5.54
CA SER A 278 11.13 -21.58 -5.55
C SER A 278 10.81 -20.20 -4.94
N ILE A 279 11.86 -19.50 -4.46
CA ILE A 279 11.75 -18.14 -3.95
C ILE A 279 11.22 -17.19 -5.03
N THR A 280 11.64 -17.33 -6.28
CA THR A 280 11.15 -16.54 -7.39
C THR A 280 9.63 -16.73 -7.61
N GLU A 281 9.16 -17.97 -7.51
CA GLU A 281 7.74 -18.28 -7.60
C GLU A 281 6.97 -17.73 -6.39
N PHE A 282 7.55 -17.86 -5.19
CA PHE A 282 6.96 -17.29 -3.97
C PHE A 282 6.66 -15.80 -4.15
N TRP A 283 7.61 -14.97 -4.59
CA TRP A 283 7.40 -13.54 -4.80
C TRP A 283 6.42 -13.20 -5.93
N ARG A 284 6.21 -14.09 -6.88
CA ARG A 284 5.16 -13.95 -7.90
C ARG A 284 3.76 -14.23 -7.37
N ARG A 285 3.65 -14.82 -6.17
CA ARG A 285 2.40 -15.22 -5.53
C ARG A 285 2.10 -14.44 -4.25
N TRP A 286 3.14 -13.86 -3.63
CA TRP A 286 3.09 -13.05 -2.42
C TRP A 286 3.14 -11.57 -2.78
N HIS A 287 2.18 -10.77 -2.23
CA HIS A 287 2.12 -9.31 -2.42
C HIS A 287 2.39 -8.88 -3.87
N MET A 288 1.64 -9.49 -4.79
CA MET A 288 1.86 -9.42 -6.24
C MET A 288 1.86 -7.99 -6.76
N THR A 289 1.02 -7.13 -6.18
CA THR A 289 0.91 -5.72 -6.58
C THR A 289 2.17 -4.93 -6.26
N LEU A 290 2.77 -5.15 -5.08
CA LEU A 290 4.03 -4.52 -4.70
C LEU A 290 5.19 -5.04 -5.56
N SER A 291 5.31 -6.35 -5.71
CA SER A 291 6.34 -6.98 -6.55
C SER A 291 6.24 -6.50 -8.01
N GLY A 292 5.02 -6.41 -8.54
CA GLY A 292 4.74 -5.86 -9.86
C GLY A 292 5.13 -4.38 -9.97
N TRP A 293 4.84 -3.58 -8.93
CA TRP A 293 5.21 -2.17 -8.88
C TRP A 293 6.74 -1.99 -8.94
N PHE A 294 7.49 -2.67 -8.07
CA PHE A 294 8.96 -2.59 -8.07
C PHE A 294 9.58 -3.07 -9.37
N ARG A 295 9.06 -4.16 -9.94
CA ARG A 295 9.52 -4.66 -11.25
C ARG A 295 9.37 -3.60 -12.34
N GLU A 296 8.23 -2.93 -12.41
CA GLU A 296 7.86 -2.05 -13.52
C GLU A 296 8.46 -0.66 -13.39
N TYR A 297 8.46 -0.10 -12.18
CA TYR A 297 8.89 1.29 -11.96
C TYR A 297 10.34 1.43 -11.48
N VAL A 298 10.97 0.36 -11.00
CA VAL A 298 12.35 0.38 -10.52
C VAL A 298 13.25 -0.55 -11.32
N TYR A 299 12.93 -1.85 -11.34
CA TYR A 299 13.82 -2.85 -11.92
C TYR A 299 14.01 -2.72 -13.44
N ILE A 300 12.90 -2.64 -14.19
CA ILE A 300 12.95 -2.51 -15.66
C ILE A 300 13.64 -1.21 -16.10
N PRO A 301 13.34 -0.01 -15.53
CA PRO A 301 14.01 1.23 -15.89
C PRO A 301 15.51 1.24 -15.58
N LEU A 302 15.94 0.55 -14.53
CA LEU A 302 17.36 0.41 -14.20
C LEU A 302 18.12 -0.56 -15.13
N GLY A 303 17.42 -1.21 -16.05
CA GLY A 303 18.02 -2.06 -17.09
C GLY A 303 17.60 -3.53 -17.03
N GLY A 304 16.85 -3.95 -16.02
CA GLY A 304 16.36 -5.33 -15.90
C GLY A 304 17.47 -6.38 -16.06
N ASN A 305 17.17 -7.51 -16.68
CA ASN A 305 18.13 -8.58 -16.97
C ASN A 305 19.18 -8.23 -18.07
N ARG A 306 19.03 -7.08 -18.72
CA ARG A 306 19.89 -6.74 -19.89
C ARG A 306 21.26 -6.20 -19.52
N LYS A 307 21.49 -5.75 -18.28
CA LYS A 307 22.72 -5.09 -17.82
C LYS A 307 23.62 -5.94 -16.91
N GLY A 308 23.47 -7.26 -16.87
CA GLY A 308 24.42 -8.19 -16.23
C GLY A 308 24.27 -8.38 -14.71
N LEU A 309 25.23 -9.10 -14.12
CA LEU A 309 25.22 -9.65 -12.75
C LEU A 309 24.99 -8.61 -11.61
N LYS A 310 25.39 -7.35 -11.79
CA LYS A 310 25.25 -6.32 -10.75
C LYS A 310 23.80 -5.98 -10.43
N LEU A 311 22.89 -6.06 -11.38
CA LEU A 311 21.46 -5.84 -11.19
C LEU A 311 20.72 -7.13 -10.76
N SER A 312 21.27 -8.29 -11.08
CA SER A 312 20.78 -9.57 -10.56
C SER A 312 20.91 -9.66 -9.03
N LEU A 313 21.93 -9.04 -8.44
CA LEU A 313 22.11 -8.96 -6.98
C LEU A 313 21.01 -8.13 -6.29
N ILE A 314 20.43 -7.12 -6.96
CA ILE A 314 19.27 -6.39 -6.46
C ILE A 314 18.05 -7.32 -6.38
N HIS A 315 17.90 -8.23 -7.31
CA HIS A 315 16.82 -9.23 -7.33
C HIS A 315 16.96 -10.27 -6.21
N ILE A 316 18.18 -10.61 -5.80
CA ILE A 316 18.47 -11.53 -4.69
C ILE A 316 18.24 -10.82 -3.34
N SER A 317 18.45 -9.49 -3.27
CA SER A 317 18.28 -8.71 -2.04
C SER A 317 16.85 -8.19 -1.84
N GLU A 318 15.96 -8.30 -2.84
CA GLU A 318 14.52 -7.92 -2.71
C GLU A 318 13.81 -8.64 -1.54
N PRO A 319 14.01 -9.95 -1.31
CA PRO A 319 13.38 -10.65 -0.19
C PRO A 319 13.71 -10.05 1.18
N THR A 320 14.95 -9.64 1.38
CA THR A 320 15.42 -9.07 2.65
C THR A 320 14.92 -7.65 2.90
N ARG A 321 14.67 -6.88 1.86
CA ARG A 321 14.09 -5.53 1.96
C ARG A 321 12.60 -5.54 2.33
N HIS A 322 11.85 -6.51 1.86
CA HIS A 322 10.42 -6.61 2.15
C HIS A 322 10.13 -7.02 3.60
N ALA A 323 10.99 -7.83 4.21
CA ALA A 323 10.89 -8.19 5.62
C ALA A 323 11.19 -7.03 6.58
N GLN A 324 11.82 -5.95 6.11
CA GLN A 324 12.11 -4.75 6.90
C GLN A 324 11.08 -3.61 6.71
N ILE A 325 10.11 -3.78 5.82
CA ILE A 325 9.14 -2.73 5.44
C ILE A 325 7.72 -3.03 5.99
N SER A 326 7.50 -4.21 6.56
CA SER A 326 6.24 -4.56 7.26
C SER A 326 6.25 -4.15 8.72
#